data_a50c6ddd032fb26d8a2048dec03f7fa0
#
_entry.id   a50c6ddd032fb26d8a2048dec03f7fa0
#
_cell.length_a   1.000
_cell.length_b   1.000
_cell.length_c   1.000
_cell.angle_alpha   90.00
_cell.angle_beta   90.00
_cell.angle_gamma   90.00
#
_symmetry.space_group_name_H-M   'P 1'
#
loop_
_entity.id
_entity.type
_entity.pdbx_description
1 polymer ?
#
loop_
_entity_poly.entity_id
_entity_poly.type
_entity_poly.pdbx_seq_one_letter_code
_entity_poly.pdbx_strand_id
1 'polypeptide(L)'
;SRLFFRSLAGQNNKADHSCLNCYAGGLTGGNSSERKKEGMKIYRRTLTFIMGKAFHSLYPDAKVVVDYQLSNAMYCTIENMEITSEMLKKVKEKMQEIVEKDLPIETRKMTREEAEKFYNETNFSMGRLQVDLQNNKEINMYFCGNYYNYIFETIATHTGATKLFDLQKYSKGFLLRYPSTKNVNVIPEYKETKKLLWALQEYETIYKVLNIGTLYKFSDAFKKCSI
;
A
#
# COMPACT_ATOMS: atom_id res chain seq x y z
N SER A 1 26.68 16.72 7.32
CA SER A 1 25.30 17.01 6.88
C SER A 1 24.24 16.91 7.98
N ARG A 2 24.51 17.48 9.18
CA ARG A 2 23.56 17.54 10.32
C ARG A 2 22.77 18.85 10.43
N LEU A 3 22.74 19.66 9.37
CA LEU A 3 22.25 21.04 9.44
C LEU A 3 20.93 21.32 8.69
N PHE A 4 20.31 20.31 8.06
CA PHE A 4 19.07 20.55 7.29
C PHE A 4 17.77 20.19 8.05
N PHE A 5 17.86 19.57 9.24
CA PHE A 5 16.66 19.14 9.97
C PHE A 5 16.24 20.08 11.12
N ARG A 6 16.93 21.19 11.32
CA ARG A 6 16.67 22.10 12.48
C ARG A 6 15.81 23.32 12.18
N SER A 7 15.38 23.52 10.94
CA SER A 7 14.62 24.74 10.54
C SER A 7 13.10 24.56 10.37
N LEU A 8 12.55 23.37 10.66
CA LEU A 8 11.09 23.15 10.56
C LEU A 8 10.38 22.92 11.89
N ALA A 9 11.10 23.05 13.03
CA ALA A 9 10.53 22.82 14.38
C ALA A 9 10.09 24.12 15.07
N GLY A 10 9.84 25.20 14.37
CA GLY A 10 9.60 26.50 14.99
C GLY A 10 8.53 27.36 14.32
N GLN A 11 7.40 26.82 13.93
CA GLN A 11 6.20 27.63 13.68
C GLN A 11 4.95 26.84 14.08
N ASN A 12 4.43 27.18 15.27
CA ASN A 12 3.07 26.88 15.69
C ASN A 12 2.09 27.61 14.76
N ASN A 13 1.72 26.96 13.67
CA ASN A 13 0.50 27.27 12.95
C ASN A 13 -0.26 25.95 12.81
N LYS A 14 -1.52 25.93 13.24
CA LYS A 14 -2.52 24.94 12.91
C LYS A 14 -2.69 24.92 11.38
N ALA A 15 -1.69 24.48 10.66
CA ALA A 15 -1.77 24.21 9.25
C ALA A 15 -2.52 22.89 9.10
N ASP A 16 -3.65 22.97 8.46
CA ASP A 16 -4.41 21.85 7.92
C ASP A 16 -3.50 21.11 6.91
N HIS A 17 -2.67 20.21 7.45
CA HIS A 17 -1.72 19.41 6.67
C HIS A 17 -2.48 18.32 5.92
N SER A 18 -3.24 18.73 4.91
CA SER A 18 -3.67 17.80 3.88
C SER A 18 -2.41 17.33 3.16
N CYS A 19 -1.99 16.14 3.45
CA CYS A 19 -0.67 15.56 3.21
C CYS A 19 -0.18 15.55 1.76
N LEU A 20 -1.09 15.65 0.80
CA LEU A 20 -0.75 15.70 -0.62
C LEU A 20 0.09 16.93 -1.00
N ASN A 21 -0.09 18.06 -0.33
CA ASN A 21 0.69 19.28 -0.60
C ASN A 21 2.06 19.26 0.08
N CYS A 22 2.21 18.62 1.25
CA CYS A 22 3.49 18.54 1.97
C CYS A 22 4.50 17.63 1.26
N TYR A 23 4.06 16.49 0.71
CA TYR A 23 4.94 15.59 -0.04
C TYR A 23 5.25 16.11 -1.45
N ALA A 24 4.35 16.87 -2.07
CA ALA A 24 4.60 17.52 -3.34
C ALA A 24 5.61 18.68 -3.24
N GLY A 25 5.75 19.29 -2.06
CA GLY A 25 6.69 20.41 -1.84
C GLY A 25 8.16 19.99 -1.73
N GLY A 26 8.46 18.73 -1.43
CA GLY A 26 9.82 18.18 -1.35
C GLY A 26 10.43 17.76 -2.69
N LEU A 27 9.63 17.68 -3.74
CA LEU A 27 10.09 17.32 -5.09
C LEU A 27 10.50 18.60 -5.84
N THR A 28 11.78 18.89 -5.87
CA THR A 28 12.38 19.98 -6.67
C THR A 28 12.39 19.54 -8.14
N GLY A 29 11.53 20.14 -8.95
CA GLY A 29 11.45 19.93 -10.40
C GLY A 29 10.18 19.20 -10.83
N GLY A 30 9.42 19.75 -11.75
CA GLY A 30 8.19 19.20 -12.30
C GLY A 30 6.98 20.14 -12.22
N ASN A 31 6.03 19.95 -13.13
CA ASN A 31 4.78 20.71 -13.18
C ASN A 31 3.91 20.40 -11.94
N SER A 32 3.10 21.35 -11.49
CA SER A 32 2.20 21.19 -10.33
C SER A 32 1.27 19.97 -10.45
N SER A 33 0.88 19.59 -11.66
CA SER A 33 0.05 18.41 -11.92
C SER A 33 0.79 17.09 -11.71
N GLU A 34 2.08 17.03 -12.05
CA GLU A 34 2.94 15.86 -11.84
C GLU A 34 3.23 15.63 -10.36
N ARG A 35 3.51 16.71 -9.63
CA ARG A 35 3.68 16.66 -8.17
C ARG A 35 2.42 16.12 -7.46
N LYS A 36 1.23 16.54 -7.87
CA LYS A 36 -0.04 16.00 -7.32
C LYS A 36 -0.22 14.52 -7.63
N LYS A 37 0.16 14.07 -8.82
CA LYS A 37 0.10 12.65 -9.20
C LYS A 37 1.08 11.82 -8.35
N GLU A 38 2.30 12.30 -8.15
CA GLU A 38 3.30 11.60 -7.35
C GLU A 38 2.90 11.56 -5.86
N GLY A 39 2.42 12.68 -5.31
CA GLY A 39 1.87 12.72 -3.96
C GLY A 39 0.74 11.71 -3.75
N MET A 40 -0.13 11.50 -4.75
CA MET A 40 -1.21 10.50 -4.66
C MET A 40 -0.66 9.06 -4.72
N LYS A 41 0.43 8.79 -5.43
CA LYS A 41 1.08 7.47 -5.40
C LYS A 41 1.66 7.18 -4.02
N ILE A 42 2.37 8.14 -3.42
CA ILE A 42 2.87 8.04 -2.04
C ILE A 42 1.72 7.80 -1.06
N TYR A 43 0.64 8.55 -1.18
CA TYR A 43 -0.56 8.39 -0.35
C TYR A 43 -1.11 6.97 -0.41
N ARG A 44 -1.32 6.42 -1.61
CA ARG A 44 -1.85 5.07 -1.80
C ARG A 44 -0.95 4.00 -1.19
N ARG A 45 0.36 4.09 -1.42
CA ARG A 45 1.34 3.14 -0.88
C ARG A 45 1.39 3.19 0.64
N THR A 46 1.35 4.40 1.21
CA THR A 46 1.28 4.58 2.66
C THR A 46 0.00 3.99 3.23
N LEU A 47 -1.13 4.21 2.54
CA LEU A 47 -2.41 3.67 2.95
C LEU A 47 -2.43 2.13 2.89
N THR A 48 -1.80 1.54 1.87
CA THR A 48 -1.61 0.08 1.78
C THR A 48 -0.75 -0.45 2.92
N PHE A 49 0.32 0.27 3.29
CA PHE A 49 1.17 -0.07 4.43
C PHE A 49 0.40 -0.05 5.75
N ILE A 50 -0.41 0.99 5.98
CA ILE A 50 -1.25 1.12 7.18
C ILE A 50 -2.32 0.04 7.22
N MET A 51 -2.94 -0.29 6.08
CA MET A 51 -3.88 -1.40 5.97
C MET A 51 -3.22 -2.73 6.36
N GLY A 52 -2.04 -3.02 5.83
CA GLY A 52 -1.27 -4.21 6.21
C GLY A 52 -0.96 -4.26 7.70
N LYS A 53 -0.55 -3.13 8.31
CA LYS A 53 -0.32 -3.02 9.75
C LYS A 53 -1.60 -3.28 10.57
N ALA A 54 -2.74 -2.76 10.12
CA ALA A 54 -4.02 -2.97 10.80
C ALA A 54 -4.46 -4.45 10.74
N PHE A 55 -4.33 -5.09 9.57
CA PHE A 55 -4.60 -6.52 9.43
C PHE A 55 -3.64 -7.35 10.28
N HIS A 56 -2.36 -7.07 10.25
CA HIS A 56 -1.37 -7.78 11.08
C HIS A 56 -1.69 -7.69 12.57
N SER A 57 -2.21 -6.55 13.04
CA SER A 57 -2.58 -6.36 14.45
C SER A 57 -3.84 -7.12 14.86
N LEU A 58 -4.83 -7.26 13.97
CA LEU A 58 -6.14 -7.87 14.28
C LEU A 58 -6.26 -9.31 13.78
N TYR A 59 -5.63 -9.60 12.65
CA TYR A 59 -5.72 -10.86 11.93
C TYR A 59 -4.33 -11.25 11.38
N PRO A 60 -3.38 -11.66 12.23
CA PRO A 60 -1.98 -11.88 11.83
C PRO A 60 -1.82 -12.93 10.74
N ASP A 61 -2.75 -13.88 10.66
CA ASP A 61 -2.73 -14.94 9.64
C ASP A 61 -3.38 -14.52 8.32
N ALA A 62 -4.00 -13.33 8.23
CA ALA A 62 -4.67 -12.87 7.03
C ALA A 62 -3.68 -12.61 5.90
N LYS A 63 -3.84 -13.31 4.78
CA LYS A 63 -3.05 -13.08 3.57
C LYS A 63 -3.75 -12.07 2.67
N VAL A 64 -3.54 -10.79 2.94
CA VAL A 64 -4.12 -9.70 2.18
C VAL A 64 -3.34 -9.47 0.89
N VAL A 65 -4.04 -9.46 -0.22
CA VAL A 65 -3.48 -9.19 -1.56
C VAL A 65 -4.12 -7.92 -2.11
N VAL A 66 -3.31 -7.03 -2.65
CA VAL A 66 -3.77 -5.87 -3.44
C VAL A 66 -3.70 -6.27 -4.89
N ASP A 67 -4.85 -6.52 -5.51
CA ASP A 67 -4.93 -7.09 -6.84
C ASP A 67 -4.76 -6.04 -7.93
N TYR A 68 -5.65 -5.05 -7.98
CA TYR A 68 -5.63 -4.02 -9.01
C TYR A 68 -6.29 -2.71 -8.57
N GLN A 69 -6.03 -1.67 -9.33
CA GLN A 69 -6.62 -0.37 -9.10
C GLN A 69 -7.91 -0.19 -9.93
N LEU A 70 -8.99 0.18 -9.25
CA LEU A 70 -10.28 0.53 -9.84
C LEU A 70 -10.57 2.02 -9.62
N SER A 71 -10.29 2.88 -10.59
CA SER A 71 -10.46 4.33 -10.45
C SER A 71 -9.74 4.87 -9.20
N ASN A 72 -10.46 5.40 -8.22
CA ASN A 72 -9.93 5.89 -6.93
C ASN A 72 -10.14 4.87 -5.80
N ALA A 73 -9.97 3.61 -6.11
CA ALA A 73 -9.99 2.51 -5.16
C ALA A 73 -8.95 1.46 -5.54
N MET A 74 -8.46 0.73 -4.57
CA MET A 74 -7.70 -0.50 -4.77
C MET A 74 -8.57 -1.68 -4.39
N TYR A 75 -8.72 -2.62 -5.30
CA TYR A 75 -9.39 -3.88 -5.00
C TYR A 75 -8.42 -4.81 -4.29
N CYS A 76 -8.88 -5.34 -3.17
CA CYS A 76 -8.09 -6.19 -2.31
C CYS A 76 -8.86 -7.48 -2.01
N THR A 77 -8.13 -8.58 -1.89
CA THR A 77 -8.67 -9.88 -1.49
C THR A 77 -7.92 -10.43 -0.28
N ILE A 78 -8.50 -11.43 0.36
CA ILE A 78 -7.84 -12.23 1.41
C ILE A 78 -7.89 -13.69 0.95
N GLU A 79 -6.73 -14.32 0.81
CA GLU A 79 -6.65 -15.65 0.21
C GLU A 79 -7.17 -16.76 1.13
N ASN A 80 -7.00 -16.62 2.43
CA ASN A 80 -7.15 -17.71 3.40
C ASN A 80 -8.31 -17.55 4.39
N MET A 81 -9.13 -16.51 4.22
CA MET A 81 -10.32 -16.33 5.07
C MET A 81 -11.40 -15.52 4.33
N GLU A 82 -12.63 -15.68 4.80
CA GLU A 82 -13.79 -14.97 4.25
C GLU A 82 -13.83 -13.53 4.79
N ILE A 83 -14.16 -12.58 3.90
CA ILE A 83 -14.26 -11.17 4.23
C ILE A 83 -15.67 -10.85 4.67
N THR A 84 -15.83 -10.42 5.92
CA THR A 84 -17.10 -9.95 6.47
C THR A 84 -17.12 -8.42 6.59
N SER A 85 -18.32 -7.84 6.58
CA SER A 85 -18.48 -6.39 6.79
C SER A 85 -18.03 -5.96 8.18
N GLU A 86 -18.20 -6.81 9.18
CA GLU A 86 -17.75 -6.58 10.55
C GLU A 86 -16.22 -6.55 10.65
N MET A 87 -15.53 -7.50 9.98
CA MET A 87 -14.07 -7.50 9.87
C MET A 87 -13.58 -6.19 9.28
N LEU A 88 -14.13 -5.77 8.16
CA LEU A 88 -13.73 -4.52 7.49
C LEU A 88 -13.98 -3.29 8.36
N LYS A 89 -15.05 -3.28 9.15
CA LYS A 89 -15.32 -2.21 10.11
C LYS A 89 -14.23 -2.14 11.17
N LYS A 90 -13.87 -3.27 11.79
CA LYS A 90 -12.79 -3.35 12.79
C LYS A 90 -11.44 -2.94 12.22
N VAL A 91 -11.13 -3.38 10.99
CA VAL A 91 -9.88 -3.00 10.30
C VAL A 91 -9.87 -1.49 10.01
N LYS A 92 -10.97 -0.92 9.54
CA LYS A 92 -11.10 0.52 9.30
C LYS A 92 -10.89 1.34 10.57
N GLU A 93 -11.51 0.95 11.68
CA GLU A 93 -11.32 1.58 13.00
C GLU A 93 -9.86 1.50 13.43
N LYS A 94 -9.21 0.34 13.25
CA LYS A 94 -7.79 0.18 13.56
C LYS A 94 -6.88 1.01 12.67
N MET A 95 -7.19 1.13 11.39
CA MET A 95 -6.46 2.03 10.49
C MET A 95 -6.60 3.50 10.93
N GLN A 96 -7.80 3.92 11.33
CA GLN A 96 -8.05 5.27 11.85
C GLN A 96 -7.22 5.54 13.11
N GLU A 97 -7.22 4.59 14.06
CA GLU A 97 -6.39 4.68 15.27
C GLU A 97 -4.89 4.86 14.94
N ILE A 98 -4.38 4.08 13.97
CA ILE A 98 -2.97 4.16 13.52
C ILE A 98 -2.68 5.54 12.91
N VAL A 99 -3.59 6.06 12.09
CA VAL A 99 -3.45 7.38 11.46
C VAL A 99 -3.51 8.52 12.48
N GLU A 100 -4.42 8.45 13.45
CA GLU A 100 -4.58 9.45 14.51
C GLU A 100 -3.35 9.49 15.44
N LYS A 101 -2.72 8.35 15.69
CA LYS A 101 -1.48 8.26 16.48
C LYS A 101 -0.26 8.86 15.79
N ASP A 102 -0.35 9.14 14.51
CA ASP A 102 0.72 9.72 13.68
C ASP A 102 2.10 9.08 13.91
N LEU A 103 2.15 7.76 13.84
CA LEU A 103 3.35 6.97 14.13
C LEU A 103 4.43 7.19 13.07
N PRO A 104 5.72 7.26 13.46
CA PRO A 104 6.81 7.33 12.51
C PRO A 104 6.95 6.05 11.70
N ILE A 105 7.28 6.20 10.42
CA ILE A 105 7.63 5.10 9.51
C ILE A 105 9.11 5.25 9.18
N GLU A 106 9.91 4.34 9.69
CA GLU A 106 11.35 4.30 9.46
C GLU A 106 11.66 3.56 8.16
N THR A 107 12.59 4.08 7.37
CA THR A 107 13.11 3.41 6.19
C THR A 107 14.50 2.86 6.50
N ARG A 108 14.71 1.57 6.27
CA ARG A 108 16.01 0.92 6.40
C ARG A 108 16.41 0.32 5.07
N LYS A 109 17.60 0.67 4.61
CA LYS A 109 18.22 0.02 3.46
C LYS A 109 18.85 -1.28 3.93
N MET A 110 18.61 -2.34 3.21
CA MET A 110 19.22 -3.65 3.45
C MET A 110 19.44 -4.39 2.15
N THR A 111 20.31 -5.37 2.17
CA THR A 111 20.50 -6.25 1.03
C THR A 111 19.30 -7.18 0.87
N ARG A 112 19.15 -7.76 -0.31
CA ARG A 112 18.10 -8.75 -0.55
C ARG A 112 18.22 -9.94 0.41
N GLU A 113 19.43 -10.45 0.61
CA GLU A 113 19.71 -11.58 1.48
C GLU A 113 19.34 -11.28 2.95
N GLU A 114 19.64 -10.07 3.44
CA GLU A 114 19.24 -9.62 4.78
C GLU A 114 17.72 -9.56 4.91
N ALA A 115 17.01 -9.02 3.90
CA ALA A 115 15.56 -8.97 3.91
C ALA A 115 14.93 -10.37 3.87
N GLU A 116 15.43 -11.28 3.04
CA GLU A 116 14.95 -12.66 2.98
C GLU A 116 15.15 -13.37 4.34
N LYS A 117 16.31 -13.20 4.97
CA LYS A 117 16.59 -13.73 6.31
C LYS A 117 15.61 -13.18 7.35
N PHE A 118 15.39 -11.88 7.32
CA PHE A 118 14.47 -11.21 8.21
C PHE A 118 13.03 -11.72 8.07
N TYR A 119 12.53 -11.91 6.84
CA TYR A 119 11.21 -12.52 6.59
C TYR A 119 11.14 -13.99 7.04
N ASN A 120 12.22 -14.75 6.90
CA ASN A 120 12.28 -16.15 7.34
C ASN A 120 12.24 -16.27 8.87
N GLU A 121 12.95 -15.41 9.59
CA GLU A 121 13.03 -15.42 11.05
C GLU A 121 11.69 -15.03 11.71
N THR A 122 10.93 -14.18 11.06
CA THR A 122 9.70 -13.61 11.64
C THR A 122 8.41 -14.29 11.15
N ASN A 123 8.52 -15.25 10.24
CA ASN A 123 7.38 -15.95 9.61
C ASN A 123 6.32 -14.99 8.99
N PHE A 124 6.75 -13.79 8.63
CA PHE A 124 5.92 -12.76 8.05
C PHE A 124 5.88 -12.94 6.53
N SER A 125 4.72 -13.13 5.93
CA SER A 125 4.59 -13.46 4.50
C SER A 125 4.35 -12.26 3.58
N MET A 126 3.84 -11.15 4.14
CA MET A 126 3.48 -9.98 3.35
C MET A 126 4.73 -9.27 2.81
N GLY A 127 4.79 -9.05 1.50
CA GLY A 127 5.95 -8.43 0.84
C GLY A 127 7.10 -9.38 0.48
N ARG A 128 7.18 -10.57 1.06
CA ARG A 128 8.27 -11.54 0.80
C ARG A 128 8.43 -11.87 -0.68
N LEU A 129 7.33 -12.22 -1.36
CA LEU A 129 7.36 -12.54 -2.80
C LEU A 129 7.85 -11.37 -3.66
N GLN A 130 7.63 -10.14 -3.22
CA GLN A 130 8.11 -8.95 -3.93
C GLN A 130 9.61 -8.76 -3.76
N VAL A 131 10.18 -9.12 -2.61
CA VAL A 131 11.63 -9.11 -2.37
C VAL A 131 12.31 -10.13 -3.26
N ASP A 132 11.75 -11.34 -3.38
CA ASP A 132 12.30 -12.41 -4.22
C ASP A 132 12.40 -12.02 -5.71
N LEU A 133 11.53 -11.11 -6.16
CA LEU A 133 11.49 -10.61 -7.54
C LEU A 133 12.44 -9.43 -7.81
N GLN A 134 13.08 -8.87 -6.78
CA GLN A 134 13.95 -7.72 -6.95
C GLN A 134 15.34 -8.15 -7.46
N ASN A 135 15.79 -7.44 -8.50
CA ASN A 135 17.16 -7.58 -9.01
C ASN A 135 18.13 -6.56 -8.38
N ASN A 136 17.61 -5.63 -7.58
CA ASN A 136 18.43 -4.62 -6.93
C ASN A 136 19.22 -5.22 -5.77
N LYS A 137 20.49 -4.82 -5.64
CA LYS A 137 21.35 -5.24 -4.54
C LYS A 137 20.88 -4.69 -3.19
N GLU A 138 20.25 -3.51 -3.19
CA GLU A 138 19.70 -2.86 -1.99
C GLU A 138 18.22 -2.60 -2.18
N ILE A 139 17.44 -2.82 -1.14
CA ILE A 139 16.02 -2.56 -1.07
C ILE A 139 15.68 -1.71 0.15
N ASN A 140 14.58 -0.96 0.07
CA ASN A 140 14.08 -0.18 1.18
C ASN A 140 12.99 -0.96 1.91
N MET A 141 13.26 -1.32 3.17
CA MET A 141 12.25 -1.88 4.08
C MET A 141 11.70 -0.77 4.97
N TYR A 142 10.40 -0.79 5.17
CA TYR A 142 9.66 0.18 5.98
C TYR A 142 9.19 -0.44 7.28
N PHE A 143 9.42 0.26 8.39
CA PHE A 143 9.12 -0.19 9.76
C PHE A 143 8.23 0.80 10.47
N CYS A 144 7.21 0.31 11.16
CA CYS A 144 6.34 1.10 12.03
C CYS A 144 6.01 0.32 13.30
N GLY A 145 6.76 0.55 14.37
CA GLY A 145 6.71 -0.26 15.58
C GLY A 145 7.11 -1.72 15.30
N ASN A 146 6.23 -2.65 15.62
CA ASN A 146 6.42 -4.09 15.40
C ASN A 146 6.02 -4.58 14.01
N TYR A 147 5.55 -3.69 13.13
CA TYR A 147 5.17 -4.01 11.76
C TYR A 147 6.21 -3.54 10.78
N TYR A 148 6.50 -4.35 9.78
CA TYR A 148 7.38 -4.00 8.68
C TYR A 148 6.86 -4.58 7.37
N ASN A 149 7.23 -3.94 6.27
CA ASN A 149 6.92 -4.44 4.93
C ASN A 149 7.88 -3.86 3.90
N TYR A 150 8.12 -4.62 2.84
CA TYR A 150 8.74 -4.11 1.63
C TYR A 150 7.69 -3.41 0.77
N ILE A 151 8.02 -2.21 0.30
CA ILE A 151 7.24 -1.48 -0.70
C ILE A 151 8.20 -0.96 -1.76
N PHE A 152 7.88 -1.20 -3.01
CA PHE A 152 8.76 -0.96 -4.16
C PHE A 152 9.23 0.50 -4.30
N GLU A 153 8.45 1.47 -3.87
CA GLU A 153 8.78 2.89 -3.99
C GLU A 153 8.56 3.62 -2.66
N THR A 154 8.83 4.92 -2.64
CA THR A 154 8.71 5.76 -1.45
C THR A 154 7.29 5.81 -0.91
N ILE A 155 7.17 5.73 0.42
CA ILE A 155 5.96 6.02 1.20
C ILE A 155 6.18 7.23 2.11
N ALA A 156 5.14 7.65 2.82
CA ALA A 156 5.23 8.72 3.80
C ALA A 156 6.11 8.35 4.99
N THR A 157 6.67 9.35 5.66
CA THR A 157 7.52 9.18 6.84
C THR A 157 6.73 8.96 8.13
N HIS A 158 5.41 9.13 8.09
CA HIS A 158 4.52 8.91 9.24
C HIS A 158 3.09 8.58 8.79
N THR A 159 2.34 7.92 9.67
CA THR A 159 1.02 7.38 9.35
C THR A 159 -0.06 8.45 9.25
N GLY A 160 0.06 9.57 9.93
CA GLY A 160 -0.88 10.70 9.88
C GLY A 160 -1.01 11.37 8.51
N ALA A 161 -0.14 10.97 7.59
CA ALA A 161 -0.17 11.40 6.20
C ALA A 161 -1.46 11.04 5.44
N THR A 162 -2.24 10.05 5.87
CA THR A 162 -3.35 9.46 5.11
C THR A 162 -4.68 9.51 5.88
N LYS A 163 -5.21 10.72 6.07
CA LYS A 163 -6.40 10.95 6.91
C LYS A 163 -7.71 10.45 6.30
N LEU A 164 -7.85 10.47 4.98
CA LEU A 164 -9.11 10.17 4.29
C LEU A 164 -9.04 8.85 3.53
N PHE A 165 -9.74 7.86 4.03
CA PHE A 165 -9.89 6.56 3.37
C PHE A 165 -11.19 5.89 3.80
N ASP A 166 -11.60 4.88 3.05
CA ASP A 166 -12.74 4.05 3.37
C ASP A 166 -12.51 2.61 2.92
N LEU A 167 -13.07 1.66 3.66
CA LEU A 167 -13.11 0.25 3.31
C LEU A 167 -14.55 -0.15 2.99
N GLN A 168 -14.78 -0.72 1.83
CA GLN A 168 -16.10 -1.14 1.37
C GLN A 168 -16.04 -2.58 0.87
N LYS A 169 -16.91 -3.46 1.40
CA LYS A 169 -17.04 -4.81 0.86
C LYS A 169 -17.48 -4.76 -0.60
N TYR A 170 -16.81 -5.51 -1.45
CA TYR A 170 -17.08 -5.53 -2.89
C TYR A 170 -16.77 -6.89 -3.46
N SER A 171 -17.79 -7.55 -4.06
CA SER A 171 -17.66 -8.91 -4.62
C SER A 171 -17.06 -9.89 -3.59
N LYS A 172 -16.06 -10.65 -3.98
CA LYS A 172 -15.32 -11.59 -3.10
C LYS A 172 -14.24 -10.92 -2.25
N GLY A 173 -13.98 -9.62 -2.48
CA GLY A 173 -12.94 -8.82 -1.82
C GLY A 173 -13.52 -7.58 -1.15
N PHE A 174 -12.70 -6.54 -1.13
CA PHE A 174 -13.08 -5.21 -0.67
C PHE A 174 -12.33 -4.12 -1.43
N LEU A 175 -12.86 -2.92 -1.38
CA LEU A 175 -12.26 -1.72 -1.95
C LEU A 175 -11.61 -0.91 -0.83
N LEU A 176 -10.35 -0.57 -0.99
CA LEU A 176 -9.69 0.47 -0.24
C LEU A 176 -9.81 1.76 -1.05
N ARG A 177 -10.71 2.66 -0.61
CA ARG A 177 -11.06 3.90 -1.29
C ARG A 177 -10.27 5.06 -0.73
N TYR A 178 -9.90 5.99 -1.58
CA TYR A 178 -9.08 7.16 -1.23
C TYR A 178 -9.45 8.37 -2.10
N PRO A 179 -9.03 9.60 -1.72
CA PRO A 179 -9.29 10.81 -2.49
C PRO A 179 -8.71 10.79 -3.90
N SER A 180 -9.19 11.67 -4.76
CA SER A 180 -8.65 11.86 -6.10
C SER A 180 -7.65 13.01 -6.16
N THR A 181 -6.79 13.02 -7.18
CA THR A 181 -5.90 14.17 -7.46
C THR A 181 -6.66 15.45 -7.78
N LYS A 182 -7.93 15.35 -8.22
CA LYS A 182 -8.80 16.50 -8.52
C LYS A 182 -9.42 17.10 -7.26
N ASN A 183 -9.78 16.26 -6.28
CA ASN A 183 -10.35 16.69 -5.00
C ASN A 183 -9.78 15.80 -3.89
N VAL A 184 -8.86 16.36 -3.13
CA VAL A 184 -8.11 15.67 -2.07
C VAL A 184 -8.86 15.61 -0.74
N ASN A 185 -9.95 16.35 -0.61
CA ASN A 185 -10.72 16.47 0.62
C ASN A 185 -11.96 15.57 0.65
N VAL A 186 -12.24 14.86 -0.43
CA VAL A 186 -13.43 14.00 -0.56
C VAL A 186 -13.04 12.67 -1.18
N ILE A 187 -13.56 11.59 -0.62
CA ILE A 187 -13.51 10.27 -1.26
C ILE A 187 -14.65 10.23 -2.28
N PRO A 188 -14.35 10.18 -3.59
CA PRO A 188 -15.38 10.16 -4.61
C PRO A 188 -16.23 8.89 -4.49
N GLU A 189 -17.51 9.00 -4.83
CA GLU A 189 -18.39 7.84 -4.90
C GLU A 189 -17.84 6.82 -5.92
N TYR A 190 -17.84 5.55 -5.54
CA TYR A 190 -17.41 4.49 -6.43
C TYR A 190 -18.50 4.21 -7.46
N LYS A 191 -18.19 4.47 -8.72
CA LYS A 191 -19.06 4.16 -9.84
C LYS A 191 -18.64 2.83 -10.45
N GLU A 192 -19.48 1.83 -10.30
CA GLU A 192 -19.23 0.51 -10.85
C GLU A 192 -19.20 0.53 -12.38
N THR A 193 -18.12 0.03 -12.93
CA THR A 193 -17.98 -0.19 -14.38
C THR A 193 -18.17 -1.68 -14.64
N LYS A 194 -19.42 -2.12 -14.86
CA LYS A 194 -19.80 -3.53 -15.06
C LYS A 194 -18.94 -4.24 -16.10
N LYS A 195 -18.64 -3.58 -17.22
CA LYS A 195 -17.80 -4.14 -18.30
C LYS A 195 -16.37 -4.42 -17.82
N LEU A 196 -15.79 -3.53 -17.04
CA LEU A 196 -14.45 -3.71 -16.49
C LEU A 196 -14.43 -4.84 -15.47
N LEU A 197 -15.43 -4.88 -14.57
CA LEU A 197 -15.55 -5.95 -13.58
C LEU A 197 -15.67 -7.32 -14.26
N TRP A 198 -16.52 -7.43 -15.28
CA TRP A 198 -16.66 -8.66 -16.05
C TRP A 198 -15.34 -9.09 -16.68
N ALA A 199 -14.64 -8.18 -17.35
CA ALA A 199 -13.34 -8.47 -17.96
C ALA A 199 -12.30 -8.94 -16.93
N LEU A 200 -12.24 -8.32 -15.75
CA LEU A 200 -11.32 -8.69 -14.68
C LEU A 200 -11.66 -10.09 -14.12
N GLN A 201 -12.92 -10.44 -13.97
CA GLN A 201 -13.36 -11.78 -13.53
C GLN A 201 -13.00 -12.86 -14.55
N GLU A 202 -13.13 -12.56 -15.84
CA GLU A 202 -12.68 -13.45 -16.94
C GLU A 202 -11.16 -13.68 -16.84
N TYR A 203 -10.37 -12.61 -16.69
CA TYR A 203 -8.94 -12.71 -16.52
C TYR A 203 -8.56 -13.52 -15.27
N GLU A 204 -9.23 -13.30 -14.14
CA GLU A 204 -9.02 -14.11 -12.93
C GLU A 204 -9.23 -15.60 -13.19
N THR A 205 -10.27 -15.94 -13.93
CA THR A 205 -10.57 -17.33 -14.28
C THR A 205 -9.46 -17.92 -15.16
N ILE A 206 -9.03 -17.20 -16.19
CA ILE A 206 -7.93 -17.61 -17.07
C ILE A 206 -6.63 -17.80 -16.26
N TYR A 207 -6.28 -16.86 -15.40
CA TYR A 207 -5.06 -16.94 -14.56
C TYR A 207 -5.09 -18.11 -13.58
N LYS A 208 -6.27 -18.45 -13.03
CA LYS A 208 -6.45 -19.62 -12.18
C LYS A 208 -6.26 -20.92 -12.94
N VAL A 209 -6.86 -21.03 -14.12
CA VAL A 209 -6.75 -22.22 -14.98
C VAL A 209 -5.29 -22.43 -15.43
N LEU A 210 -4.60 -21.36 -15.82
CA LEU A 210 -3.21 -21.42 -16.25
C LEU A 210 -2.19 -21.46 -15.10
N ASN A 211 -2.65 -21.28 -13.86
CA ASN A 211 -1.80 -21.16 -12.66
C ASN A 211 -0.70 -20.09 -12.75
N ILE A 212 -0.97 -18.99 -13.47
CA ILE A 212 -0.02 -17.88 -13.71
C ILE A 212 -0.50 -16.55 -13.10
N GLY A 213 -1.42 -16.59 -12.14
CA GLY A 213 -2.09 -15.42 -11.56
C GLY A 213 -1.20 -14.43 -10.79
N THR A 214 0.11 -14.63 -10.74
CA THR A 214 1.07 -13.66 -10.20
C THR A 214 2.24 -13.50 -11.16
N LEU A 215 2.89 -12.33 -11.14
CA LEU A 215 4.13 -12.08 -11.91
C LEU A 215 5.20 -13.15 -11.63
N TYR A 216 5.28 -13.63 -10.39
CA TYR A 216 6.16 -14.71 -10.00
C TYR A 216 5.83 -16.01 -10.76
N LYS A 217 4.60 -16.48 -10.69
CA LYS A 217 4.15 -17.71 -11.37
C LYS A 217 4.30 -17.60 -12.88
N PHE A 218 4.01 -16.42 -13.44
CA PHE A 218 4.20 -16.13 -14.86
C PHE A 218 5.68 -16.22 -15.25
N SER A 219 6.57 -15.57 -14.48
CA SER A 219 8.03 -15.63 -14.71
C SER A 219 8.58 -17.04 -14.58
N ASP A 220 8.11 -17.81 -13.59
CA ASP A 220 8.53 -19.20 -13.37
C ASP A 220 8.06 -20.12 -14.51
N ALA A 221 6.81 -19.93 -14.98
CA ALA A 221 6.30 -20.65 -16.14
C ALA A 221 7.12 -20.35 -17.42
N PHE A 222 7.51 -19.09 -17.62
CA PHE A 222 8.34 -18.68 -18.75
C PHE A 222 9.74 -19.32 -18.69
N LYS A 223 10.35 -19.35 -17.52
CA LYS A 223 11.66 -20.01 -17.33
C LYS A 223 11.61 -21.51 -17.63
N LYS A 224 10.50 -22.16 -17.30
CA LYS A 224 10.27 -23.60 -17.58
C LYS A 224 9.96 -23.91 -19.03
N CYS A 225 9.47 -22.94 -19.81
CA CYS A 225 9.18 -23.10 -21.24
C CYS A 225 10.37 -22.75 -22.15
N SER A 226 11.47 -22.24 -21.58
CA SER A 226 12.67 -21.78 -22.32
C SER A 226 13.79 -22.83 -22.35
N ILE A 227 13.40 -24.13 -22.28
CA ILE A 227 14.32 -25.29 -22.43
C ILE A 227 14.05 -25.98 -23.74
#